data_19edb50aa00a0b6d4649fd0c6edf20b2
#
_entry.id   19edb50aa00a0b6d4649fd0c6edf20b2
#
_cell.length_a   1.000
_cell.length_b   1.000
_cell.length_c   1.000
_cell.angle_alpha   90.00
_cell.angle_beta   90.00
_cell.angle_gamma   90.00
#
_symmetry.space_group_name_H-M   'P 1'
#
loop_
_entity.id
_entity.type
_entity.pdbx_description
1 polymer ?
#
loop_
_entity_poly.entity_id
_entity_poly.type
_entity_poly.pdbx_seq_one_letter_code
_entity_poly.pdbx_strand_id
1 'polypeptide(L)'
;MNFYMPTKVYNEKDCVRRHSQELAALGSRALIVTGRHSSRMNGSLQDVEEALLREKIPYAVFDEIEENPSVDTVMRARTVGISEKADFVIGVGGGSPMDAAKAVALMIANPERDARLLYEAQKSSSQEPVCPALPVAAVPTTAGTGSEVTPYAILTRNVLPEVVLSIASEEGAQDALSHLGKQTKQGISHRIFPALALVDTTYLQTASRTGCVNTAVDTLAHLVESYLNTKATAYSRDFAELGLRIWGQVKDRLLSYEIGEEERERLMHACTLGGIAISHTGTSLPHGLSYTVTCELGTPHGKAAAIFLPGFLANYGDQEAAQRVLSMLGFGSVQSFSEYLRALLGETKLSQELWEQAMDELLCNPAKLKNYPFQLDREKLNRLRPESV
;
A
#
# COMPACT_ATOMS: atom_id res chain seq x y z
N MET A 1 13.47 -21.89 1.07
CA MET A 1 13.20 -20.50 1.46
C MET A 1 13.44 -19.64 0.22
N ASN A 2 12.49 -18.79 -0.17
CA ASN A 2 12.60 -17.95 -1.35
C ASN A 2 12.56 -16.48 -0.93
N PHE A 3 13.58 -15.70 -1.34
CA PHE A 3 13.62 -14.24 -1.21
C PHE A 3 13.80 -13.63 -2.59
N TYR A 4 12.93 -12.70 -2.95
CA TYR A 4 12.98 -12.02 -4.23
C TYR A 4 12.60 -10.56 -4.07
N MET A 5 13.54 -9.67 -4.35
CA MET A 5 13.39 -8.22 -4.26
C MET A 5 14.19 -7.59 -5.42
N PRO A 6 13.57 -7.42 -6.60
CA PRO A 6 14.28 -6.96 -7.79
C PRO A 6 14.48 -5.45 -7.84
N THR A 7 13.82 -4.69 -6.98
CA THR A 7 13.92 -3.22 -6.96
C THR A 7 15.28 -2.77 -6.43
N LYS A 8 15.97 -1.95 -7.21
CA LYS A 8 17.17 -1.25 -6.77
C LYS A 8 16.75 -0.05 -5.92
N VAL A 9 17.16 0.00 -4.67
CA VAL A 9 16.76 1.06 -3.73
C VAL A 9 17.95 1.93 -3.37
N TYR A 10 17.80 3.24 -3.54
CA TYR A 10 18.66 4.25 -2.97
C TYR A 10 17.89 5.03 -1.92
N ASN A 11 18.45 5.15 -0.72
CA ASN A 11 17.83 5.85 0.40
C ASN A 11 18.84 6.83 0.99
N GLU A 12 18.81 8.05 0.49
CA GLU A 12 19.71 9.12 0.88
C GLU A 12 19.15 10.49 0.47
N LYS A 13 19.67 11.54 1.09
CA LYS A 13 19.33 12.92 0.73
C LYS A 13 19.84 13.26 -0.68
N ASP A 14 19.05 14.09 -1.38
CA ASP A 14 19.27 14.44 -2.80
C ASP A 14 19.29 13.21 -3.74
N CYS A 15 18.62 12.15 -3.38
CA CYS A 15 18.66 10.83 -4.01
C CYS A 15 18.37 10.92 -5.53
N VAL A 16 17.32 11.63 -5.93
CA VAL A 16 16.91 11.78 -7.33
C VAL A 16 18.01 12.45 -8.15
N ARG A 17 18.61 13.51 -7.61
CA ARG A 17 19.68 14.27 -8.30
C ARG A 17 20.96 13.47 -8.42
N ARG A 18 21.31 12.70 -7.39
CA ARG A 18 22.53 11.87 -7.35
C ARG A 18 22.45 10.68 -8.29
N HIS A 19 21.25 10.13 -8.47
CA HIS A 19 21.02 8.93 -9.27
C HIS A 19 20.26 9.21 -10.58
N SER A 20 20.40 10.43 -11.14
CA SER A 20 19.77 10.81 -12.40
C SER A 20 20.12 9.87 -13.57
N GLN A 21 21.36 9.37 -13.63
CA GLN A 21 21.80 8.41 -14.65
C GLN A 21 21.11 7.04 -14.53
N GLU A 22 20.85 6.57 -13.30
CA GLU A 22 20.10 5.34 -13.05
C GLU A 22 18.63 5.50 -13.47
N LEU A 23 18.07 6.68 -13.26
CA LEU A 23 16.72 7.00 -13.72
C LEU A 23 16.66 7.03 -15.25
N ALA A 24 17.64 7.69 -15.90
CA ALA A 24 17.74 7.76 -17.35
C ALA A 24 18.01 6.40 -18.02
N ALA A 25 18.65 5.46 -17.30
CA ALA A 25 18.91 4.11 -17.81
C ALA A 25 17.65 3.25 -17.98
N LEU A 26 16.49 3.68 -17.47
CA LEU A 26 15.22 2.94 -17.56
C LEU A 26 14.59 3.03 -18.95
N GLY A 27 14.87 4.09 -19.72
CA GLY A 27 14.29 4.29 -21.05
C GLY A 27 14.72 5.59 -21.69
N SER A 28 14.07 5.93 -22.79
CA SER A 28 14.39 7.11 -23.60
C SER A 28 13.35 8.22 -23.51
N ARG A 29 12.16 7.94 -22.96
CA ARG A 29 11.06 8.90 -22.79
C ARG A 29 10.18 8.55 -21.59
N ALA A 30 10.08 9.46 -20.63
CA ALA A 30 9.38 9.23 -19.38
C ALA A 30 7.91 9.69 -19.40
N LEU A 31 7.03 8.95 -18.70
CA LEU A 31 5.79 9.50 -18.18
C LEU A 31 5.91 9.65 -16.65
N ILE A 32 5.82 10.86 -16.14
CA ILE A 32 5.72 11.12 -14.71
C ILE A 32 4.24 11.04 -14.30
N VAL A 33 3.94 10.19 -13.31
CA VAL A 33 2.60 9.98 -12.77
C VAL A 33 2.59 10.46 -11.32
N THR A 34 1.76 11.46 -11.01
CA THR A 34 1.75 12.13 -9.71
C THR A 34 0.36 12.68 -9.34
N GLY A 35 0.19 13.12 -8.10
CA GLY A 35 -0.98 13.87 -7.67
C GLY A 35 -0.81 15.38 -7.91
N ARG A 36 -1.91 16.14 -7.81
CA ARG A 36 -1.98 17.55 -8.22
C ARG A 36 -1.08 18.51 -7.43
N HIS A 37 -0.84 18.22 -6.14
CA HIS A 37 -0.29 19.26 -5.24
C HIS A 37 0.96 18.83 -4.47
N SER A 38 0.95 17.65 -3.82
CA SER A 38 1.96 17.28 -2.82
C SER A 38 3.38 17.22 -3.37
N SER A 39 3.57 16.61 -4.54
CA SER A 39 4.88 16.48 -5.18
C SER A 39 5.49 17.82 -5.65
N ARG A 40 4.65 18.78 -6.01
CA ARG A 40 5.08 20.15 -6.32
C ARG A 40 5.48 20.91 -5.05
N MET A 41 4.71 20.76 -3.97
CA MET A 41 4.95 21.45 -2.70
C MET A 41 6.20 20.96 -1.98
N ASN A 42 6.51 19.68 -2.05
CA ASN A 42 7.67 19.08 -1.38
C ASN A 42 8.94 19.05 -2.24
N GLY A 43 8.87 19.50 -3.52
CA GLY A 43 10.00 19.58 -4.42
C GLY A 43 10.33 18.29 -5.18
N SER A 44 9.69 17.15 -4.85
CA SER A 44 10.03 15.85 -5.47
C SER A 44 9.78 15.82 -6.97
N LEU A 45 8.69 16.46 -7.45
CA LEU A 45 8.43 16.57 -8.89
C LEU A 45 9.51 17.39 -9.58
N GLN A 46 9.88 18.54 -9.01
CA GLN A 46 10.94 19.40 -9.57
C GLN A 46 12.27 18.65 -9.65
N ASP A 47 12.66 17.91 -8.63
CA ASP A 47 13.92 17.14 -8.64
C ASP A 47 13.92 16.07 -9.74
N VAL A 48 12.77 15.41 -9.98
CA VAL A 48 12.63 14.44 -11.08
C VAL A 48 12.72 15.12 -12.44
N GLU A 49 12.02 16.24 -12.63
CA GLU A 49 12.07 17.02 -13.87
C GLU A 49 13.50 17.50 -14.17
N GLU A 50 14.20 18.06 -13.17
CA GLU A 50 15.59 18.50 -13.30
C GLU A 50 16.54 17.33 -13.61
N ALA A 51 16.34 16.16 -13.01
CA ALA A 51 17.12 14.96 -13.30
C ALA A 51 16.95 14.51 -14.75
N LEU A 52 15.72 14.44 -15.25
CA LEU A 52 15.42 14.08 -16.63
C LEU A 52 15.99 15.10 -17.64
N LEU A 53 15.86 16.39 -17.35
CA LEU A 53 16.44 17.47 -18.19
C LEU A 53 17.96 17.39 -18.25
N ARG A 54 18.64 17.11 -17.12
CA ARG A 54 20.09 16.93 -17.06
C ARG A 54 20.55 15.79 -17.97
N GLU A 55 19.83 14.68 -17.96
CA GLU A 55 20.13 13.48 -18.76
C GLU A 55 19.54 13.57 -20.18
N LYS A 56 18.89 14.71 -20.54
CA LYS A 56 18.25 14.95 -21.84
C LYS A 56 17.17 13.92 -22.20
N ILE A 57 16.45 13.44 -21.20
CA ILE A 57 15.31 12.55 -21.38
C ILE A 57 14.03 13.40 -21.51
N PRO A 58 13.34 13.36 -22.65
CA PRO A 58 12.04 14.00 -22.78
C PRO A 58 11.01 13.31 -21.90
N TYR A 59 10.08 14.09 -21.37
CA TYR A 59 9.04 13.57 -20.46
C TYR A 59 7.70 14.28 -20.66
N ALA A 60 6.65 13.61 -20.23
CA ALA A 60 5.33 14.19 -20.02
C ALA A 60 4.92 13.99 -18.54
N VAL A 61 4.04 14.86 -18.05
CA VAL A 61 3.52 14.78 -16.69
C VAL A 61 2.02 14.54 -16.74
N PHE A 62 1.57 13.52 -16.01
CA PHE A 62 0.19 13.29 -15.66
C PHE A 62 0.02 13.50 -14.15
N ASP A 63 -0.59 14.63 -13.74
CA ASP A 63 -0.68 15.07 -12.34
C ASP A 63 -2.10 15.02 -11.76
N GLU A 64 -2.96 14.15 -12.32
CA GLU A 64 -4.36 14.04 -11.90
C GLU A 64 -4.65 12.81 -11.02
N ILE A 65 -3.65 12.18 -10.45
CA ILE A 65 -3.86 11.01 -9.58
C ILE A 65 -4.47 11.47 -8.26
N GLU A 66 -5.67 10.97 -7.99
CA GLU A 66 -6.40 11.14 -6.73
C GLU A 66 -5.94 10.13 -5.67
N GLU A 67 -6.29 10.38 -4.43
CA GLU A 67 -6.18 9.38 -3.37
C GLU A 67 -7.07 8.17 -3.70
N ASN A 68 -6.54 6.96 -3.57
CA ASN A 68 -7.18 5.71 -3.99
C ASN A 68 -7.54 5.73 -5.50
N PRO A 69 -6.54 5.70 -6.38
CA PRO A 69 -6.69 5.99 -7.80
C PRO A 69 -7.70 5.06 -8.48
N SER A 70 -8.54 5.64 -9.31
CA SER A 70 -9.53 4.89 -10.06
C SER A 70 -8.92 4.25 -11.32
N VAL A 71 -9.55 3.17 -11.77
CA VAL A 71 -9.22 2.56 -13.06
C VAL A 71 -9.36 3.57 -14.20
N ASP A 72 -10.37 4.45 -14.15
CA ASP A 72 -10.58 5.47 -15.17
C ASP A 72 -9.42 6.47 -15.24
N THR A 73 -8.90 6.90 -14.09
CA THR A 73 -7.73 7.79 -14.03
C THR A 73 -6.47 7.10 -14.56
N VAL A 74 -6.26 5.82 -14.24
CA VAL A 74 -5.19 5.01 -14.82
C VAL A 74 -5.28 4.95 -16.35
N MET A 75 -6.49 4.75 -16.90
CA MET A 75 -6.69 4.69 -18.34
C MET A 75 -6.51 6.05 -19.03
N ARG A 76 -6.81 7.17 -18.36
CA ARG A 76 -6.47 8.52 -18.86
C ARG A 76 -4.95 8.73 -18.90
N ALA A 77 -4.24 8.37 -17.82
CA ALA A 77 -2.77 8.44 -17.78
C ALA A 77 -2.12 7.58 -18.86
N ARG A 78 -2.64 6.34 -19.09
CA ARG A 78 -2.25 5.48 -20.21
C ARG A 78 -2.34 6.18 -21.55
N THR A 79 -3.46 6.87 -21.81
CA THR A 79 -3.69 7.58 -23.08
C THR A 79 -2.62 8.63 -23.32
N VAL A 80 -2.25 9.39 -22.28
CA VAL A 80 -1.14 10.34 -22.33
C VAL A 80 0.17 9.63 -22.62
N GLY A 81 0.47 8.54 -21.89
CA GLY A 81 1.72 7.81 -22.07
C GLY A 81 1.88 7.23 -23.48
N ILE A 82 0.81 6.72 -24.08
CA ILE A 82 0.83 6.21 -25.48
C ILE A 82 1.03 7.37 -26.46
N SER A 83 0.30 8.48 -26.34
CA SER A 83 0.42 9.63 -27.25
C SER A 83 1.83 10.24 -27.20
N GLU A 84 2.43 10.28 -26.03
CA GLU A 84 3.80 10.79 -25.80
C GLU A 84 4.89 9.73 -26.07
N LYS A 85 4.51 8.50 -26.41
CA LYS A 85 5.44 7.39 -26.67
C LYS A 85 6.37 7.09 -25.50
N ALA A 86 5.84 7.14 -24.28
CA ALA A 86 6.60 6.82 -23.07
C ALA A 86 7.05 5.36 -23.09
N ASP A 87 8.30 5.09 -22.75
CA ASP A 87 8.89 3.76 -22.65
C ASP A 87 9.32 3.37 -21.23
N PHE A 88 9.15 4.30 -20.27
CA PHE A 88 9.17 4.01 -18.83
C PHE A 88 8.26 4.97 -18.07
N VAL A 89 7.92 4.65 -16.82
CA VAL A 89 7.00 5.42 -15.98
C VAL A 89 7.65 5.75 -14.64
N ILE A 90 7.45 6.96 -14.15
CA ILE A 90 7.94 7.41 -12.84
C ILE A 90 6.75 7.75 -11.96
N GLY A 91 6.53 7.00 -10.88
CA GLY A 91 5.52 7.32 -9.86
C GLY A 91 6.11 8.22 -8.78
N VAL A 92 5.61 9.46 -8.65
CA VAL A 92 6.08 10.45 -7.68
C VAL A 92 4.98 10.78 -6.69
N GLY A 93 5.15 10.42 -5.43
CA GLY A 93 4.14 10.70 -4.40
C GLY A 93 4.01 9.62 -3.34
N GLY A 94 2.84 9.53 -2.74
CA GLY A 94 2.47 8.43 -1.83
C GLY A 94 2.14 7.14 -2.58
N GLY A 95 1.49 6.19 -1.89
CA GLY A 95 1.09 4.91 -2.50
C GLY A 95 0.26 5.08 -3.77
N SER A 96 -0.71 6.01 -3.78
CA SER A 96 -1.62 6.20 -4.92
C SER A 96 -0.93 6.50 -6.25
N PRO A 97 -0.03 7.49 -6.38
CA PRO A 97 0.74 7.71 -7.61
C PRO A 97 1.65 6.52 -7.98
N MET A 98 2.28 5.87 -7.01
CA MET A 98 3.15 4.72 -7.28
C MET A 98 2.36 3.50 -7.77
N ASP A 99 1.21 3.22 -7.19
CA ASP A 99 0.31 2.13 -7.62
C ASP A 99 -0.27 2.42 -9.00
N ALA A 100 -0.71 3.68 -9.24
CA ALA A 100 -1.15 4.11 -10.57
C ALA A 100 -0.03 3.96 -11.61
N ALA A 101 1.21 4.35 -11.28
CA ALA A 101 2.36 4.23 -12.20
C ALA A 101 2.61 2.78 -12.63
N LYS A 102 2.52 1.81 -11.71
CA LYS A 102 2.63 0.38 -12.03
C LYS A 102 1.52 -0.08 -12.99
N ALA A 103 0.28 0.30 -12.70
CA ALA A 103 -0.86 -0.05 -13.55
C ALA A 103 -0.78 0.61 -14.93
N VAL A 104 -0.40 1.90 -14.98
CA VAL A 104 -0.19 2.65 -16.22
C VAL A 104 0.92 2.02 -17.07
N ALA A 105 2.03 1.63 -16.45
CA ALA A 105 3.15 0.96 -17.14
C ALA A 105 2.73 -0.35 -17.82
N LEU A 106 1.87 -1.15 -17.16
CA LEU A 106 1.28 -2.35 -17.76
C LEU A 106 0.38 -2.00 -18.94
N MET A 107 -0.47 -0.99 -18.76
CA MET A 107 -1.47 -0.63 -19.77
C MET A 107 -0.86 0.08 -20.99
N ILE A 108 0.25 0.81 -20.85
CA ILE A 108 1.00 1.37 -22.00
C ILE A 108 1.66 0.24 -22.79
N ALA A 109 2.26 -0.75 -22.11
CA ALA A 109 2.89 -1.90 -22.77
C ALA A 109 1.88 -2.80 -23.53
N ASN A 110 0.58 -2.67 -23.27
CA ASN A 110 -0.50 -3.44 -23.86
C ASN A 110 -1.58 -2.53 -24.47
N PRO A 111 -1.26 -1.75 -25.51
CA PRO A 111 -2.14 -0.68 -26.02
C PRO A 111 -3.47 -1.19 -26.62
N GLU A 112 -3.52 -2.43 -27.10
CA GLU A 112 -4.72 -3.04 -27.68
C GLU A 112 -5.67 -3.66 -26.63
N ARG A 113 -5.26 -3.64 -25.34
CA ARG A 113 -6.04 -4.23 -24.25
C ARG A 113 -6.83 -3.16 -23.51
N ASP A 114 -7.98 -3.52 -22.98
CA ASP A 114 -8.80 -2.66 -22.11
C ASP A 114 -8.47 -2.85 -20.62
N ALA A 115 -9.16 -2.12 -19.75
CA ALA A 115 -8.94 -2.12 -18.32
C ALA A 115 -9.15 -3.48 -17.63
N ARG A 116 -9.83 -4.44 -18.24
CA ARG A 116 -10.00 -5.80 -17.71
C ARG A 116 -8.67 -6.50 -17.54
N LEU A 117 -7.67 -6.17 -18.39
CA LEU A 117 -6.32 -6.71 -18.25
C LEU A 117 -5.76 -6.57 -16.85
N LEU A 118 -6.02 -5.47 -16.15
CA LEU A 118 -5.52 -5.23 -14.79
C LEU A 118 -5.88 -6.35 -13.80
N TYR A 119 -7.01 -7.04 -14.05
CA TYR A 119 -7.56 -8.06 -13.16
C TYR A 119 -7.58 -9.47 -13.77
N GLU A 120 -7.11 -9.63 -15.00
CA GLU A 120 -6.98 -10.94 -15.63
C GLU A 120 -5.86 -11.76 -14.99
N ALA A 121 -6.14 -13.02 -14.64
CA ALA A 121 -5.10 -13.92 -14.16
C ALA A 121 -4.20 -14.35 -15.33
N GLN A 122 -2.89 -14.37 -15.14
CA GLN A 122 -1.89 -14.76 -16.15
C GLN A 122 -1.97 -16.23 -16.62
N LYS A 123 -3.06 -16.94 -16.38
CA LYS A 123 -3.21 -18.38 -16.59
C LYS A 123 -4.28 -18.74 -17.61
N SER A 124 -4.18 -18.27 -18.82
CA SER A 124 -4.98 -18.87 -19.87
C SER A 124 -4.11 -19.13 -21.10
N SER A 125 -3.91 -20.41 -21.42
CA SER A 125 -3.18 -20.88 -22.61
C SER A 125 -3.88 -20.54 -23.93
N SER A 126 -5.03 -19.88 -23.89
CA SER A 126 -5.86 -19.50 -25.04
C SER A 126 -5.91 -17.99 -25.30
N GLN A 127 -5.24 -17.15 -24.50
CA GLN A 127 -5.23 -15.70 -24.68
C GLN A 127 -3.89 -15.24 -25.28
N GLU A 128 -3.94 -14.14 -26.04
CA GLU A 128 -2.75 -13.47 -26.53
C GLU A 128 -1.79 -13.15 -25.37
N PRO A 129 -0.48 -13.32 -25.55
CA PRO A 129 0.49 -13.08 -24.49
C PRO A 129 0.44 -11.61 -24.03
N VAL A 130 0.43 -11.42 -22.73
CA VAL A 130 0.50 -10.08 -22.11
C VAL A 130 1.93 -9.62 -22.11
N CYS A 131 2.20 -8.44 -22.69
CA CYS A 131 3.52 -7.83 -22.61
C CYS A 131 3.83 -7.43 -21.16
N PRO A 132 5.06 -7.65 -20.66
CA PRO A 132 5.48 -7.15 -19.36
C PRO A 132 5.27 -5.63 -19.27
N ALA A 133 4.99 -5.13 -18.05
CA ALA A 133 4.91 -3.70 -17.82
C ALA A 133 6.22 -3.00 -18.22
N LEU A 134 6.12 -1.75 -18.66
CA LEU A 134 7.29 -0.89 -18.85
C LEU A 134 8.06 -0.76 -17.54
N PRO A 135 9.36 -0.43 -17.55
CA PRO A 135 10.12 -0.13 -16.36
C PRO A 135 9.46 0.98 -15.54
N VAL A 136 9.41 0.80 -14.22
CA VAL A 136 8.83 1.78 -13.27
C VAL A 136 9.92 2.26 -12.33
N ALA A 137 10.06 3.59 -12.17
CA ALA A 137 10.75 4.19 -11.04
C ALA A 137 9.74 4.68 -10.01
N ALA A 138 10.07 4.56 -8.72
CA ALA A 138 9.26 5.05 -7.62
C ALA A 138 10.02 6.11 -6.82
N VAL A 139 9.37 7.25 -6.58
CA VAL A 139 9.88 8.35 -5.75
C VAL A 139 8.86 8.60 -4.63
N PRO A 140 9.00 7.90 -3.48
CA PRO A 140 8.04 8.01 -2.39
C PRO A 140 8.14 9.34 -1.67
N THR A 141 6.98 9.91 -1.31
CA THR A 141 6.87 11.15 -0.52
C THR A 141 6.08 10.96 0.77
N THR A 142 5.77 9.72 1.12
CA THR A 142 5.09 9.33 2.37
C THR A 142 5.73 8.06 2.93
N ALA A 143 5.81 7.94 4.25
CA ALA A 143 6.35 6.78 4.94
C ALA A 143 5.19 5.86 5.42
N GLY A 144 4.57 5.11 4.52
CA GLY A 144 3.37 4.32 4.84
C GLY A 144 3.26 3.02 4.06
N THR A 145 2.97 3.11 2.79
CA THR A 145 2.56 1.95 1.98
C THR A 145 3.70 1.01 1.61
N GLY A 146 4.94 1.50 1.55
CA GLY A 146 6.07 0.73 1.01
C GLY A 146 5.93 0.38 -0.47
N SER A 147 5.06 1.10 -1.22
CA SER A 147 4.77 0.77 -2.61
C SER A 147 6.00 0.86 -3.52
N GLU A 148 7.03 1.60 -3.13
CA GLU A 148 8.31 1.69 -3.83
C GLU A 148 9.05 0.36 -3.92
N VAL A 149 8.74 -0.59 -3.05
CA VAL A 149 9.38 -1.92 -2.98
C VAL A 149 8.39 -3.09 -3.04
N THR A 150 7.11 -2.83 -3.31
CA THR A 150 6.11 -3.88 -3.45
C THR A 150 5.69 -4.09 -4.90
N PRO A 151 5.24 -5.31 -5.27
CA PRO A 151 4.72 -5.59 -6.59
C PRO A 151 3.23 -5.27 -6.73
N TYR A 152 2.60 -4.78 -5.68
CA TYR A 152 1.15 -4.56 -5.63
C TYR A 152 0.79 -3.18 -6.16
N ALA A 153 -0.40 -3.07 -6.75
CA ALA A 153 -1.07 -1.81 -7.06
C ALA A 153 -2.55 -1.96 -6.69
N ILE A 154 -3.03 -1.08 -5.82
CA ILE A 154 -4.41 -1.10 -5.33
C ILE A 154 -5.17 0.03 -6.01
N LEU A 155 -6.23 -0.32 -6.74
CA LEU A 155 -7.05 0.64 -7.46
C LEU A 155 -8.50 0.59 -6.98
N THR A 156 -9.19 1.70 -7.14
CA THR A 156 -10.65 1.80 -6.97
C THR A 156 -11.32 1.43 -8.29
N ARG A 157 -12.27 0.51 -8.22
CA ARG A 157 -13.07 0.10 -9.39
C ARG A 157 -14.55 0.03 -9.03
N ASN A 158 -15.39 0.19 -10.05
CA ASN A 158 -16.80 -0.11 -9.92
C ASN A 158 -17.00 -1.64 -9.91
N VAL A 159 -17.86 -2.14 -9.04
CA VAL A 159 -18.24 -3.55 -9.03
C VAL A 159 -19.14 -3.80 -10.24
N LEU A 160 -18.64 -4.56 -11.22
CA LEU A 160 -19.38 -4.91 -12.43
C LEU A 160 -20.20 -6.20 -12.22
N PRO A 161 -21.33 -6.38 -12.95
CA PRO A 161 -22.17 -7.57 -12.86
C PRO A 161 -21.41 -8.89 -13.03
N GLU A 162 -20.41 -8.91 -13.92
CA GLU A 162 -19.58 -10.09 -14.22
C GLU A 162 -18.71 -10.53 -13.02
N VAL A 163 -18.32 -9.60 -12.16
CA VAL A 163 -17.56 -9.89 -10.94
C VAL A 163 -18.47 -10.46 -9.86
N VAL A 164 -19.69 -9.95 -9.78
CA VAL A 164 -20.73 -10.46 -8.90
C VAL A 164 -21.03 -11.93 -9.22
N LEU A 165 -21.16 -12.28 -10.49
CA LEU A 165 -21.44 -13.64 -10.95
C LEU A 165 -20.26 -14.60 -10.74
N SER A 166 -19.01 -14.12 -10.70
CA SER A 166 -17.82 -14.95 -10.46
C SER A 166 -17.56 -15.25 -8.98
N ILE A 167 -18.15 -14.47 -8.09
CA ILE A 167 -17.96 -14.58 -6.62
C ILE A 167 -19.16 -15.27 -5.96
N ALA A 168 -20.34 -15.23 -6.59
CA ALA A 168 -21.56 -15.79 -6.04
C ALA A 168 -21.62 -17.31 -6.23
N SER A 169 -21.58 -18.06 -5.13
CA SER A 169 -22.30 -19.33 -5.03
C SER A 169 -23.82 -19.04 -5.14
N GLU A 170 -24.62 -20.00 -5.61
CA GLU A 170 -26.06 -19.78 -5.85
C GLU A 170 -26.84 -19.18 -4.68
N GLU A 171 -26.36 -19.34 -3.43
CA GLU A 171 -26.96 -18.76 -2.21
C GLU A 171 -26.49 -17.30 -1.91
N GLY A 172 -25.38 -16.84 -2.47
CA GLY A 172 -24.82 -15.48 -2.25
C GLY A 172 -25.13 -14.49 -3.37
N ALA A 173 -25.84 -14.89 -4.44
CA ALA A 173 -26.06 -14.05 -5.61
C ALA A 173 -26.89 -12.80 -5.32
N GLN A 174 -27.81 -12.86 -4.36
CA GLN A 174 -28.69 -11.75 -4.01
C GLN A 174 -27.97 -10.67 -3.20
N ASP A 175 -27.02 -11.08 -2.36
CA ASP A 175 -26.18 -10.17 -1.58
C ASP A 175 -25.10 -9.52 -2.47
N ALA A 176 -24.51 -10.29 -3.37
CA ALA A 176 -23.59 -9.81 -4.38
C ALA A 176 -24.21 -8.77 -5.33
N LEU A 177 -25.50 -8.92 -5.67
CA LEU A 177 -26.26 -7.94 -6.46
C LEU A 177 -26.46 -6.59 -5.74
N SER A 178 -26.48 -6.58 -4.40
CA SER A 178 -26.59 -5.35 -3.61
C SER A 178 -25.33 -4.47 -3.71
N HIS A 179 -24.19 -5.03 -4.14
CA HIS A 179 -22.92 -4.35 -4.34
C HIS A 179 -22.73 -3.82 -5.78
N LEU A 180 -23.67 -4.08 -6.70
CA LEU A 180 -23.61 -3.56 -8.07
C LEU A 180 -23.57 -2.02 -8.09
N GLY A 181 -22.56 -1.48 -8.78
CA GLY A 181 -22.36 -0.03 -8.87
C GLY A 181 -21.66 0.62 -7.69
N LYS A 182 -21.38 -0.13 -6.60
CA LYS A 182 -20.52 0.37 -5.52
C LYS A 182 -19.05 0.36 -5.95
N GLN A 183 -18.29 1.29 -5.39
CA GLN A 183 -16.84 1.31 -5.57
C GLN A 183 -16.19 0.35 -4.58
N THR A 184 -15.20 -0.39 -5.03
CA THR A 184 -14.36 -1.25 -4.18
C THR A 184 -12.90 -1.05 -4.48
N LYS A 185 -12.06 -1.25 -3.45
CA LYS A 185 -10.61 -1.30 -3.61
C LYS A 185 -10.16 -2.71 -3.94
N GLN A 186 -9.41 -2.86 -5.01
CA GLN A 186 -8.89 -4.16 -5.43
C GLN A 186 -7.46 -4.05 -5.93
N GLY A 187 -6.62 -4.99 -5.51
CA GLY A 187 -5.29 -5.17 -6.09
C GLY A 187 -5.38 -5.69 -7.53
N ILE A 188 -4.53 -5.17 -8.41
CA ILE A 188 -4.39 -5.73 -9.75
C ILE A 188 -3.82 -7.15 -9.67
N SER A 189 -4.11 -7.99 -10.68
CA SER A 189 -3.64 -9.39 -10.72
C SER A 189 -2.17 -9.54 -11.11
N HIS A 190 -1.55 -8.47 -11.59
CA HIS A 190 -0.16 -8.46 -12.06
C HIS A 190 0.79 -8.01 -10.96
N ARG A 191 1.93 -8.68 -10.87
CA ARG A 191 3.01 -8.33 -9.91
C ARG A 191 4.04 -7.45 -10.61
N ILE A 192 4.04 -6.16 -10.31
CA ILE A 192 4.88 -5.16 -10.98
C ILE A 192 5.77 -4.47 -9.93
N PHE A 193 6.98 -4.99 -9.76
CA PHE A 193 7.97 -4.30 -8.93
C PHE A 193 8.51 -3.09 -9.67
N PRO A 194 8.70 -1.94 -9.00
CA PRO A 194 9.56 -0.88 -9.52
C PRO A 194 10.96 -1.43 -9.80
N ALA A 195 11.56 -1.03 -10.91
CA ALA A 195 12.96 -1.34 -11.21
C ALA A 195 13.92 -0.52 -10.33
N LEU A 196 13.49 0.71 -9.98
CA LEU A 196 14.25 1.68 -9.22
C LEU A 196 13.36 2.37 -8.18
N ALA A 197 13.85 2.51 -6.95
CA ALA A 197 13.25 3.33 -5.91
C ALA A 197 14.27 4.39 -5.45
N LEU A 198 13.88 5.66 -5.52
CA LEU A 198 14.69 6.80 -5.12
C LEU A 198 14.04 7.44 -3.89
N VAL A 199 14.55 7.12 -2.72
CA VAL A 199 13.98 7.46 -1.43
C VAL A 199 14.72 8.64 -0.82
N ASP A 200 14.05 9.77 -0.69
CA ASP A 200 14.58 10.96 -0.03
C ASP A 200 13.60 11.44 1.04
N THR A 201 14.04 11.40 2.29
CA THR A 201 13.21 11.75 3.45
C THR A 201 12.91 13.24 3.55
N THR A 202 13.60 14.09 2.78
CA THR A 202 13.29 15.53 2.71
C THR A 202 11.89 15.79 2.14
N TYR A 203 11.39 14.91 1.26
CA TYR A 203 10.04 15.00 0.70
C TYR A 203 8.91 14.79 1.73
N LEU A 204 9.23 14.25 2.92
CA LEU A 204 8.28 14.10 4.02
C LEU A 204 8.06 15.39 4.84
N GLN A 205 8.87 16.44 4.64
CA GLN A 205 8.84 17.64 5.46
C GLN A 205 7.52 18.41 5.38
N THR A 206 6.81 18.33 4.27
CA THR A 206 5.55 19.05 4.05
C THR A 206 4.32 18.24 4.47
N ALA A 207 4.51 17.01 4.97
CA ALA A 207 3.40 16.18 5.42
C ALA A 207 2.70 16.82 6.62
N SER A 208 1.37 16.87 6.59
CA SER A 208 0.59 17.27 7.75
C SER A 208 0.73 16.23 8.88
N ARG A 209 0.43 16.66 10.14
CA ARG A 209 0.38 15.72 11.27
C ARG A 209 -0.49 14.51 10.96
N THR A 210 -1.70 14.75 10.48
CA THR A 210 -2.66 13.67 10.13
C THR A 210 -2.08 12.74 9.05
N GLY A 211 -1.49 13.30 8.00
CA GLY A 211 -0.85 12.51 6.94
C GLY A 211 0.31 11.67 7.45
N CYS A 212 1.23 12.27 8.21
CA CYS A 212 2.38 11.58 8.80
C CYS A 212 1.94 10.44 9.74
N VAL A 213 1.01 10.72 10.66
CA VAL A 213 0.50 9.72 11.61
C VAL A 213 -0.20 8.58 10.88
N ASN A 214 -1.10 8.88 9.93
CA ASN A 214 -1.82 7.83 9.19
C ASN A 214 -0.87 6.93 8.40
N THR A 215 0.15 7.49 7.76
CA THR A 215 1.13 6.66 7.03
C THR A 215 2.02 5.87 7.98
N ALA A 216 2.44 6.44 9.11
CA ALA A 216 3.24 5.73 10.10
C ALA A 216 2.51 4.52 10.70
N VAL A 217 1.19 4.62 10.97
CA VAL A 217 0.43 3.48 11.50
C VAL A 217 0.06 2.46 10.43
N ASP A 218 0.01 2.85 9.15
CA ASP A 218 -0.08 1.93 8.01
C ASP A 218 1.17 1.04 7.94
N THR A 219 2.35 1.66 8.02
CA THR A 219 3.64 0.94 8.17
C THR A 219 3.60 -0.02 9.35
N LEU A 220 3.11 0.41 10.50
CA LEU A 220 2.97 -0.45 11.68
C LEU A 220 2.10 -1.67 11.39
N ALA A 221 0.95 -1.48 10.75
CA ALA A 221 0.07 -2.58 10.38
C ALA A 221 0.75 -3.56 9.40
N HIS A 222 1.45 -3.06 8.39
CA HIS A 222 2.25 -3.87 7.47
C HIS A 222 3.27 -4.75 8.20
N LEU A 223 4.03 -4.18 9.12
CA LEU A 223 5.07 -4.88 9.87
C LEU A 223 4.47 -5.96 10.79
N VAL A 224 3.42 -5.62 11.55
CA VAL A 224 2.74 -6.56 12.46
C VAL A 224 2.14 -7.72 11.69
N GLU A 225 1.38 -7.41 10.63
CA GLU A 225 0.70 -8.43 9.83
C GLU A 225 1.68 -9.32 9.07
N SER A 226 2.79 -8.76 8.58
CA SER A 226 3.83 -9.56 7.93
C SER A 226 4.56 -10.48 8.90
N TYR A 227 4.92 -10.00 10.08
CA TYR A 227 5.60 -10.80 11.11
C TYR A 227 4.78 -12.03 11.55
N LEU A 228 3.46 -11.83 11.69
CA LEU A 228 2.50 -12.82 12.15
C LEU A 228 1.81 -13.63 11.01
N ASN A 229 2.28 -13.49 9.78
CA ASN A 229 1.64 -14.07 8.59
C ASN A 229 1.93 -15.58 8.44
N THR A 230 0.96 -16.30 7.90
CA THR A 230 1.14 -17.73 7.51
C THR A 230 2.31 -17.95 6.56
N LYS A 231 2.56 -16.98 5.66
CA LYS A 231 3.64 -17.04 4.66
C LYS A 231 4.97 -16.46 5.16
N ALA A 232 5.03 -16.03 6.42
CA ALA A 232 6.25 -15.45 6.96
C ALA A 232 7.41 -16.45 6.91
N THR A 233 8.52 -16.01 6.33
CA THR A 233 9.79 -16.73 6.30
C THR A 233 10.76 -16.08 7.27
N ALA A 234 11.93 -16.69 7.54
CA ALA A 234 12.97 -16.07 8.34
C ALA A 234 13.32 -14.67 7.79
N TYR A 235 13.55 -14.53 6.48
CA TYR A 235 13.86 -13.24 5.86
C TYR A 235 12.75 -12.19 6.06
N SER A 236 11.49 -12.52 5.77
CA SER A 236 10.41 -11.53 5.94
C SER A 236 10.20 -11.15 7.41
N ARG A 237 10.45 -12.09 8.35
CA ARG A 237 10.42 -11.80 9.79
C ARG A 237 11.57 -10.91 10.23
N ASP A 238 12.78 -11.12 9.72
CA ASP A 238 13.93 -10.28 10.05
C ASP A 238 13.70 -8.83 9.61
N PHE A 239 13.15 -8.61 8.40
CA PHE A 239 12.76 -7.26 7.95
C PHE A 239 11.64 -6.66 8.80
N ALA A 240 10.60 -7.44 9.10
CA ALA A 240 9.49 -6.98 9.91
C ALA A 240 9.93 -6.67 11.36
N GLU A 241 10.79 -7.50 11.97
CA GLU A 241 11.33 -7.27 13.30
C GLU A 241 12.17 -6.00 13.36
N LEU A 242 13.10 -5.81 12.41
CA LEU A 242 13.90 -4.59 12.35
C LEU A 242 13.00 -3.37 12.20
N GLY A 243 12.01 -3.43 11.31
CA GLY A 243 11.04 -2.36 11.10
C GLY A 243 10.23 -2.04 12.36
N LEU A 244 9.74 -3.05 13.09
CA LEU A 244 9.01 -2.88 14.36
C LEU A 244 9.87 -2.19 15.42
N ARG A 245 11.14 -2.60 15.56
CA ARG A 245 12.08 -1.96 16.52
C ARG A 245 12.34 -0.51 16.16
N ILE A 246 12.57 -0.20 14.89
CA ILE A 246 12.77 1.17 14.41
C ILE A 246 11.52 2.02 14.65
N TRP A 247 10.34 1.48 14.32
CA TRP A 247 9.07 2.15 14.54
C TRP A 247 8.84 2.44 16.03
N GLY A 248 9.13 1.48 16.91
CA GLY A 248 9.03 1.61 18.35
C GLY A 248 9.91 2.75 18.92
N GLN A 249 11.04 3.07 18.28
CA GLN A 249 11.92 4.17 18.70
C GLN A 249 11.32 5.56 18.42
N VAL A 250 10.39 5.68 17.46
CA VAL A 250 9.76 6.96 17.10
C VAL A 250 8.38 7.16 17.71
N LYS A 251 7.81 6.16 18.39
CA LYS A 251 6.42 6.19 18.86
C LYS A 251 6.10 7.41 19.76
N ASP A 252 7.00 7.77 20.66
CA ASP A 252 6.76 8.86 21.61
C ASP A 252 6.85 10.22 20.91
N ARG A 253 7.78 10.37 19.97
CA ARG A 253 7.89 11.56 19.10
C ARG A 253 6.71 11.68 18.15
N LEU A 254 6.19 10.56 17.66
CA LEU A 254 5.00 10.55 16.82
C LEU A 254 3.76 11.00 17.61
N LEU A 255 3.63 10.59 18.87
CA LEU A 255 2.54 10.98 19.76
C LEU A 255 2.57 12.48 20.09
N SER A 256 3.75 13.02 20.49
CA SER A 256 3.95 14.45 20.74
C SER A 256 3.98 15.28 19.45
N TYR A 257 4.15 14.63 18.31
CA TYR A 257 4.38 15.22 16.98
C TYR A 257 5.63 16.12 16.94
N GLU A 258 6.71 15.65 17.53
CA GLU A 258 8.04 16.25 17.46
C GLU A 258 8.88 15.50 16.41
N ILE A 259 8.47 15.58 15.12
CA ILE A 259 9.07 14.84 14.02
C ILE A 259 10.15 15.69 13.34
N GLY A 260 11.40 15.40 13.66
CA GLY A 260 12.60 15.96 13.04
C GLY A 260 13.08 15.16 11.81
N GLU A 261 14.31 15.43 11.38
CA GLU A 261 14.95 14.72 10.26
C GLU A 261 15.17 13.25 10.60
N GLU A 262 15.70 12.98 11.79
CA GLU A 262 15.99 11.62 12.28
C GLU A 262 14.71 10.76 12.37
N GLU A 263 13.60 11.31 12.88
CA GLU A 263 12.33 10.58 12.94
C GLU A 263 11.78 10.29 11.54
N ARG A 264 11.90 11.22 10.59
CA ARG A 264 11.52 10.98 9.20
C ARG A 264 12.34 9.87 8.56
N GLU A 265 13.65 9.85 8.77
CA GLU A 265 14.54 8.77 8.30
C GLU A 265 14.12 7.42 8.87
N ARG A 266 13.87 7.34 10.18
CA ARG A 266 13.42 6.11 10.84
C ARG A 266 12.06 5.65 10.33
N LEU A 267 11.09 6.56 10.19
CA LEU A 267 9.77 6.22 9.65
C LEU A 267 9.85 5.70 8.21
N MET A 268 10.64 6.35 7.35
CA MET A 268 10.84 5.90 5.98
C MET A 268 11.57 4.56 5.93
N HIS A 269 12.59 4.38 6.76
CA HIS A 269 13.30 3.09 6.84
C HIS A 269 12.35 1.96 7.28
N ALA A 270 11.56 2.19 8.34
CA ALA A 270 10.54 1.22 8.76
C ALA A 270 9.51 0.94 7.66
N CYS A 271 9.11 1.97 6.88
CA CYS A 271 8.18 1.84 5.75
C CYS A 271 8.76 0.94 4.66
N THR A 272 9.97 1.20 4.22
CA THR A 272 10.65 0.37 3.19
C THR A 272 10.82 -1.08 3.67
N LEU A 273 11.21 -1.30 4.94
CA LEU A 273 11.30 -2.63 5.54
C LEU A 273 9.93 -3.33 5.58
N GLY A 274 8.86 -2.60 5.94
CA GLY A 274 7.48 -3.08 5.90
C GLY A 274 7.06 -3.48 4.49
N GLY A 275 7.35 -2.64 3.49
CA GLY A 275 7.11 -2.93 2.09
C GLY A 275 7.82 -4.20 1.61
N ILE A 276 9.11 -4.36 1.94
CA ILE A 276 9.86 -5.58 1.63
C ILE A 276 9.21 -6.80 2.31
N ALA A 277 8.83 -6.69 3.57
CA ALA A 277 8.22 -7.80 4.30
C ALA A 277 6.88 -8.22 3.67
N ILE A 278 5.95 -7.27 3.42
CA ILE A 278 4.65 -7.59 2.82
C ILE A 278 4.75 -8.01 1.35
N SER A 279 5.81 -7.65 0.62
CA SER A 279 6.02 -8.15 -0.75
C SER A 279 6.10 -9.68 -0.82
N HIS A 280 6.52 -10.32 0.29
CA HIS A 280 6.62 -11.78 0.44
C HIS A 280 5.37 -12.40 1.06
N THR A 281 4.73 -11.71 2.00
CA THR A 281 3.64 -12.27 2.80
C THR A 281 2.25 -11.81 2.36
N GLY A 282 2.15 -10.57 1.85
CA GLY A 282 0.89 -9.83 1.80
C GLY A 282 0.46 -9.38 3.19
N THR A 283 -0.70 -8.73 3.26
CA THR A 283 -1.37 -8.32 4.50
C THR A 283 -2.48 -9.30 4.88
N SER A 284 -3.04 -9.19 6.10
CA SER A 284 -3.96 -10.14 6.71
C SER A 284 -5.28 -9.49 7.14
N LEU A 285 -5.79 -9.85 8.32
CA LEU A 285 -7.13 -9.46 8.80
C LEU A 285 -7.30 -7.96 9.05
N PRO A 286 -6.37 -7.22 9.71
CA PRO A 286 -6.53 -5.80 9.93
C PRO A 286 -6.72 -5.01 8.63
N HIS A 287 -5.89 -5.26 7.62
CA HIS A 287 -6.06 -4.65 6.30
C HIS A 287 -7.35 -5.13 5.60
N GLY A 288 -7.74 -6.38 5.78
CA GLY A 288 -8.99 -6.89 5.22
C GLY A 288 -10.21 -6.13 5.75
N LEU A 289 -10.28 -5.90 7.06
CA LEU A 289 -11.33 -5.13 7.72
C LEU A 289 -11.28 -3.64 7.38
N SER A 290 -10.09 -3.10 7.13
CA SER A 290 -9.89 -1.67 6.88
C SER A 290 -10.56 -1.18 5.59
N TYR A 291 -10.76 -2.03 4.61
CA TYR A 291 -11.30 -1.63 3.31
C TYR A 291 -12.72 -1.09 3.43
N THR A 292 -13.59 -1.81 4.14
CA THR A 292 -14.96 -1.37 4.41
C THR A 292 -14.98 -0.07 5.21
N VAL A 293 -14.17 0.02 6.28
CA VAL A 293 -14.09 1.24 7.12
C VAL A 293 -13.61 2.44 6.30
N THR A 294 -12.64 2.26 5.41
CA THR A 294 -12.16 3.32 4.54
C THR A 294 -13.23 3.77 3.54
N CYS A 295 -13.93 2.83 2.91
CA CYS A 295 -14.94 3.14 1.89
C CYS A 295 -16.17 3.83 2.49
N GLU A 296 -16.68 3.32 3.62
CA GLU A 296 -17.95 3.77 4.18
C GLU A 296 -17.81 5.02 5.07
N LEU A 297 -16.70 5.16 5.80
CA LEU A 297 -16.48 6.30 6.71
C LEU A 297 -15.52 7.36 6.15
N GLY A 298 -14.89 7.13 5.00
CA GLY A 298 -13.83 8.02 4.52
C GLY A 298 -12.61 8.07 5.45
N THR A 299 -12.47 7.07 6.35
CA THR A 299 -11.35 7.02 7.29
C THR A 299 -10.04 6.78 6.53
N PRO A 300 -8.97 7.54 6.79
CA PRO A 300 -7.68 7.30 6.17
C PRO A 300 -7.22 5.86 6.36
N HIS A 301 -6.68 5.25 5.31
CA HIS A 301 -6.41 3.81 5.23
C HIS A 301 -5.56 3.28 6.39
N GLY A 302 -4.46 3.96 6.72
CA GLY A 302 -3.57 3.54 7.82
C GLY A 302 -4.29 3.55 9.18
N LYS A 303 -5.10 4.59 9.47
CA LYS A 303 -5.94 4.62 10.67
C LYS A 303 -6.93 3.45 10.64
N ALA A 304 -7.61 3.21 9.52
CA ALA A 304 -8.58 2.14 9.38
C ALA A 304 -7.98 0.74 9.59
N ALA A 305 -6.72 0.52 9.22
CA ALA A 305 -6.01 -0.74 9.50
C ALA A 305 -5.55 -0.81 10.97
N ALA A 306 -4.98 0.27 11.50
CA ALA A 306 -4.36 0.28 12.82
C ALA A 306 -5.36 0.10 13.97
N ILE A 307 -6.60 0.56 13.84
CA ILE A 307 -7.62 0.40 14.90
C ILE A 307 -7.91 -1.06 15.25
N PHE A 308 -7.66 -1.99 14.34
CA PHE A 308 -7.85 -3.43 14.55
C PHE A 308 -6.64 -4.14 15.15
N LEU A 309 -5.46 -3.50 15.21
CA LEU A 309 -4.23 -4.13 15.70
C LEU A 309 -4.31 -4.58 17.17
N PRO A 310 -4.89 -3.82 18.12
CA PRO A 310 -5.03 -4.27 19.49
C PRO A 310 -5.87 -5.55 19.59
N GLY A 311 -7.05 -5.57 18.97
CA GLY A 311 -7.90 -6.75 18.94
C GLY A 311 -7.23 -7.94 18.23
N PHE A 312 -6.49 -7.68 17.15
CA PHE A 312 -5.74 -8.70 16.43
C PHE A 312 -4.66 -9.33 17.31
N LEU A 313 -3.84 -8.55 18.03
CA LEU A 313 -2.81 -9.06 18.94
C LEU A 313 -3.40 -9.77 20.16
N ALA A 314 -4.48 -9.21 20.76
CA ALA A 314 -5.16 -9.81 21.91
C ALA A 314 -5.71 -11.21 21.62
N ASN A 315 -6.17 -11.45 20.40
CA ASN A 315 -6.82 -12.68 19.97
C ASN A 315 -5.97 -13.54 19.02
N TYR A 316 -4.70 -13.20 18.83
CA TYR A 316 -3.78 -14.00 18.02
C TYR A 316 -3.53 -15.35 18.69
N GLY A 317 -3.62 -16.44 17.94
CA GLY A 317 -3.55 -17.79 18.51
C GLY A 317 -2.20 -18.17 19.16
N ASP A 318 -1.10 -17.49 18.79
CA ASP A 318 0.22 -17.60 19.43
C ASP A 318 0.49 -16.32 20.23
N GLN A 319 0.13 -16.33 21.52
CA GLN A 319 0.28 -15.19 22.41
C GLN A 319 1.75 -14.83 22.69
N GLU A 320 2.67 -15.78 22.59
CA GLU A 320 4.09 -15.49 22.73
C GLU A 320 4.61 -14.67 21.54
N ALA A 321 4.17 -14.99 20.33
CA ALA A 321 4.50 -14.20 19.14
C ALA A 321 3.87 -12.79 19.20
N ALA A 322 2.63 -12.65 19.67
CA ALA A 322 1.99 -11.37 19.89
C ALA A 322 2.75 -10.51 20.94
N GLN A 323 3.17 -11.12 22.05
CA GLN A 323 3.95 -10.43 23.08
C GLN A 323 5.34 -10.02 22.57
N ARG A 324 5.98 -10.79 21.69
CA ARG A 324 7.21 -10.39 21.02
C ARG A 324 7.02 -9.14 20.18
N VAL A 325 5.92 -9.03 19.43
CA VAL A 325 5.57 -7.82 18.66
C VAL A 325 5.44 -6.62 19.59
N LEU A 326 4.69 -6.73 20.68
CA LEU A 326 4.53 -5.65 21.67
C LEU A 326 5.88 -5.23 22.25
N SER A 327 6.73 -6.19 22.59
CA SER A 327 8.07 -5.93 23.16
C SER A 327 8.97 -5.18 22.15
N MET A 328 8.95 -5.55 20.87
CA MET A 328 9.70 -4.85 19.81
C MET A 328 9.25 -3.40 19.64
N LEU A 329 7.96 -3.14 19.83
CA LEU A 329 7.37 -1.79 19.81
C LEU A 329 7.58 -1.01 21.11
N GLY A 330 8.07 -1.67 22.17
CA GLY A 330 8.29 -1.07 23.50
C GLY A 330 7.00 -0.95 24.34
N PHE A 331 6.02 -1.83 24.11
CA PHE A 331 4.81 -1.93 24.93
C PHE A 331 4.83 -3.17 25.83
N GLY A 332 4.42 -3.00 27.09
CA GLY A 332 4.34 -4.10 28.06
C GLY A 332 3.09 -4.98 27.91
N SER A 333 2.03 -4.45 27.30
CA SER A 333 0.74 -5.13 27.16
C SER A 333 -0.05 -4.64 25.97
N VAL A 334 -1.05 -5.41 25.54
CA VAL A 334 -2.05 -4.98 24.54
C VAL A 334 -2.80 -3.76 25.01
N GLN A 335 -3.09 -3.67 26.31
CA GLN A 335 -3.80 -2.52 26.89
C GLN A 335 -3.02 -1.21 26.67
N SER A 336 -1.73 -1.18 27.03
CA SER A 336 -0.89 0.02 26.83
C SER A 336 -0.73 0.39 25.34
N PHE A 337 -0.70 -0.61 24.46
CA PHE A 337 -0.68 -0.39 23.02
C PHE A 337 -2.01 0.19 22.50
N SER A 338 -3.15 -0.32 22.99
CA SER A 338 -4.47 0.19 22.65
C SER A 338 -4.66 1.65 23.08
N GLU A 339 -4.26 1.97 24.31
CA GLU A 339 -4.29 3.33 24.85
C GLU A 339 -3.43 4.29 24.03
N TYR A 340 -2.22 3.86 23.64
CA TYR A 340 -1.34 4.62 22.76
C TYR A 340 -1.99 4.90 21.40
N LEU A 341 -2.54 3.88 20.72
CA LEU A 341 -3.19 4.08 19.42
C LEU A 341 -4.41 4.99 19.53
N ARG A 342 -5.18 4.88 20.62
CA ARG A 342 -6.33 5.77 20.86
C ARG A 342 -5.87 7.22 21.05
N ALA A 343 -4.82 7.46 21.82
CA ALA A 343 -4.26 8.79 22.01
C ALA A 343 -3.72 9.39 20.71
N LEU A 344 -3.11 8.54 19.85
CA LEU A 344 -2.52 8.96 18.58
C LEU A 344 -3.57 9.25 17.50
N LEU A 345 -4.58 8.39 17.37
CA LEU A 345 -5.53 8.37 16.25
C LEU A 345 -6.89 8.98 16.59
N GLY A 346 -7.18 9.16 17.89
CA GLY A 346 -8.52 9.44 18.36
C GLY A 346 -9.47 8.24 18.20
N GLU A 347 -10.68 8.41 18.70
CA GLU A 347 -11.71 7.36 18.62
C GLU A 347 -12.19 7.14 17.17
N THR A 348 -12.59 5.91 16.90
CA THR A 348 -13.33 5.54 15.69
C THR A 348 -14.53 4.70 16.10
N LYS A 349 -15.74 5.23 15.90
CA LYS A 349 -16.98 4.53 16.22
C LYS A 349 -17.44 3.72 15.02
N LEU A 350 -17.52 2.41 15.19
CA LEU A 350 -18.10 1.50 14.21
C LEU A 350 -19.51 1.12 14.65
N SER A 351 -20.53 1.45 13.83
CA SER A 351 -21.88 0.94 14.06
C SER A 351 -21.88 -0.60 14.01
N GLN A 352 -22.91 -1.22 14.57
CA GLN A 352 -23.04 -2.68 14.51
C GLN A 352 -23.17 -3.15 13.05
N GLU A 353 -23.96 -2.44 12.25
CA GLU A 353 -24.17 -2.76 10.84
C GLU A 353 -22.86 -2.69 10.03
N LEU A 354 -22.09 -1.61 10.22
CA LEU A 354 -20.79 -1.47 9.53
C LEU A 354 -19.80 -2.55 9.96
N TRP A 355 -19.81 -2.91 11.24
CA TRP A 355 -18.95 -3.99 11.73
C TRP A 355 -19.32 -5.34 11.12
N GLU A 356 -20.62 -5.65 11.06
CA GLU A 356 -21.11 -6.89 10.43
C GLU A 356 -20.76 -6.92 8.94
N GLN A 357 -20.97 -5.82 8.23
CA GLN A 357 -20.56 -5.69 6.83
C GLN A 357 -19.05 -5.95 6.65
N ALA A 358 -18.20 -5.34 7.47
CA ALA A 358 -16.75 -5.53 7.40
C ALA A 358 -16.34 -7.00 7.64
N MET A 359 -17.00 -7.68 8.58
CA MET A 359 -16.76 -9.10 8.82
C MET A 359 -17.19 -9.96 7.63
N ASP A 360 -18.37 -9.71 7.05
CA ASP A 360 -18.88 -10.48 5.91
C ASP A 360 -18.00 -10.30 4.67
N GLU A 361 -17.59 -9.06 4.35
CA GLU A 361 -16.66 -8.79 3.27
C GLU A 361 -15.30 -9.47 3.49
N LEU A 362 -14.78 -9.47 4.73
CA LEU A 362 -13.53 -10.18 5.03
C LEU A 362 -13.69 -11.70 4.89
N LEU A 363 -14.79 -12.29 5.37
CA LEU A 363 -15.05 -13.74 5.24
C LEU A 363 -15.18 -14.17 3.77
N CYS A 364 -15.59 -13.28 2.89
CA CYS A 364 -15.58 -13.49 1.45
C CYS A 364 -14.21 -13.23 0.79
N ASN A 365 -13.15 -12.89 1.55
CA ASN A 365 -11.83 -12.58 1.01
C ASN A 365 -10.78 -13.67 1.32
N PRO A 366 -10.70 -14.74 0.53
CA PRO A 366 -9.78 -15.85 0.79
C PRO A 366 -8.31 -15.42 0.70
N ALA A 367 -8.01 -14.32 0.00
CA ALA A 367 -6.66 -13.80 -0.12
C ALA A 367 -6.15 -13.23 1.21
N LYS A 368 -7.02 -12.70 2.06
CA LYS A 368 -6.69 -12.20 3.40
C LYS A 368 -6.75 -13.30 4.44
N LEU A 369 -7.79 -14.14 4.39
CA LEU A 369 -7.99 -15.23 5.34
C LEU A 369 -6.83 -16.25 5.35
N LYS A 370 -6.33 -16.66 4.18
CA LYS A 370 -5.19 -17.61 4.09
C LYS A 370 -3.87 -17.07 4.67
N ASN A 371 -3.78 -15.77 4.91
CA ASN A 371 -2.62 -15.13 5.50
C ASN A 371 -2.66 -15.13 7.04
N TYR A 372 -3.78 -15.54 7.63
CA TYR A 372 -3.93 -15.74 9.06
C TYR A 372 -3.73 -17.25 9.40
N PRO A 373 -2.80 -17.60 10.31
CA PRO A 373 -2.37 -19.00 10.48
C PRO A 373 -3.32 -19.87 11.29
N PHE A 374 -4.37 -19.32 11.88
CA PHE A 374 -5.29 -20.04 12.75
C PHE A 374 -6.68 -20.10 12.14
N GLN A 375 -7.48 -21.10 12.58
CA GLN A 375 -8.89 -21.16 12.21
C GLN A 375 -9.64 -19.93 12.72
N LEU A 376 -10.35 -19.29 11.84
CA LEU A 376 -11.15 -18.10 12.08
C LEU A 376 -12.62 -18.45 11.86
N ASP A 377 -13.42 -18.15 12.86
CA ASP A 377 -14.88 -18.15 12.80
C ASP A 377 -15.41 -16.73 13.09
N ARG A 378 -16.71 -16.53 12.90
CA ARG A 378 -17.34 -15.22 13.11
C ARG A 378 -17.21 -14.74 14.56
N GLU A 379 -17.22 -15.65 15.56
CA GLU A 379 -17.06 -15.30 16.96
C GLU A 379 -15.66 -14.76 17.26
N LYS A 380 -14.63 -15.44 16.76
CA LYS A 380 -13.23 -14.97 16.89
C LYS A 380 -13.00 -13.66 16.16
N LEU A 381 -13.58 -13.52 14.95
CA LEU A 381 -13.48 -12.29 14.19
C LEU A 381 -14.14 -11.13 14.95
N ASN A 382 -15.29 -11.37 15.59
CA ASN A 382 -15.98 -10.35 16.38
C ASN A 382 -15.15 -9.81 17.55
N ARG A 383 -14.18 -10.57 18.06
CA ARG A 383 -13.25 -10.13 19.13
C ARG A 383 -12.18 -9.15 18.64
N LEU A 384 -12.03 -8.98 17.31
CA LEU A 384 -11.11 -8.00 16.73
C LEU A 384 -11.69 -6.58 16.72
N ARG A 385 -13.00 -6.45 17.04
CA ARG A 385 -13.68 -5.16 17.04
C ARG A 385 -12.97 -4.19 17.98
N PRO A 386 -12.66 -2.96 17.53
CA PRO A 386 -12.12 -1.93 18.42
C PRO A 386 -13.08 -1.69 19.58
N GLU A 387 -12.56 -1.72 20.81
CA GLU A 387 -13.37 -1.39 21.98
C GLU A 387 -13.85 0.06 21.86
N SER A 388 -15.16 0.25 21.88
CA SER A 388 -15.77 1.56 22.09
C SER A 388 -15.61 1.88 23.58
N VAL A 389 -14.82 2.88 23.89
CA VAL A 389 -14.79 3.45 25.24
C VAL A 389 -15.51 4.78 25.24
#